data_97daf715df7ee437d2ef8f9e581208c8
#
_entry.id   97daf715df7ee437d2ef8f9e581208c8
#
_cell.length_a   1.000
_cell.length_b   1.000
_cell.length_c   1.000
_cell.angle_alpha   90.00
_cell.angle_beta   90.00
_cell.angle_gamma   90.00
#
_symmetry.space_group_name_H-M   'P 1'
#
loop_
_entity.id
_entity.type
_entity.pdbx_description
1 polymer ?
#
loop_
_entity_poly.entity_id
_entity_poly.type
_entity_poly.pdbx_seq_one_letter_code
_entity_poly.pdbx_strand_id
1 'polypeptide(L)'
;MKACFLKAHKGRIVDGDRPVYLKGVNLGGWLMPEAYFMHAPNRGHRFFRAGFVKALGEKAYREIEAAFRGSFIIEDDLRKIAAMGFDHVRLPFHYELLEPKPFVYSQSGLAYLDKAVAWAKKYGVRVILDMHAVPGAQNHDWHSDSDGRVLFYSSKVYQKRAAALWQVIADRFKDEPAVIGYDVLNETVIPDPAPMNAYYHAAIRAIRAVDQKHIIFVEGNRWAQDIECLDRFDDGNMVLGIHFYEPPDLTFNLVPGLRYPLPGWDKAVMRKRLAGFAATAKKRNCALWCGEFGVNARGGFYGEDLWLKDVLSVFKSMDIHCSYWTWKAVKNHMYPDGIYSYFPNAPWVDRAGAVSGWDTWAQHWPKLKKKMTASWRTDQFTLNPAIAQALWKK
;
A
#
# COMPACT_ATOMS: atom_id res chain seq x y z
N MET A 1 8.98 27.10 5.04
CA MET A 1 9.97 26.42 5.89
C MET A 1 10.66 25.33 5.04
N LYS A 2 11.99 25.18 5.14
CA LYS A 2 12.65 24.01 4.51
C LYS A 2 12.09 22.76 5.16
N ALA A 3 11.59 21.82 4.36
CA ALA A 3 11.11 20.54 4.88
C ALA A 3 12.28 19.82 5.57
N CYS A 4 12.10 19.41 6.81
CA CYS A 4 13.08 18.60 7.55
C CYS A 4 12.81 17.12 7.32
N PHE A 5 13.85 16.29 7.43
CA PHE A 5 13.70 14.84 7.46
C PHE A 5 13.01 14.44 8.76
N LEU A 6 11.94 13.65 8.65
CA LEU A 6 11.37 12.99 9.83
C LEU A 6 12.32 11.90 10.31
N LYS A 7 12.30 11.66 11.62
CA LYS A 7 13.12 10.61 12.24
C LYS A 7 12.29 9.79 13.22
N ALA A 8 12.59 8.52 13.30
CA ALA A 8 12.17 7.69 14.42
C ALA A 8 13.17 7.93 15.59
N HIS A 9 12.67 8.33 16.73
CA HIS A 9 13.49 8.59 17.90
C HIS A 9 12.72 8.25 19.17
N LYS A 10 13.30 7.41 20.02
CA LYS A 10 12.74 7.02 21.33
C LYS A 10 11.27 6.57 21.25
N GLY A 11 10.97 5.71 20.28
CA GLY A 11 9.62 5.15 20.10
C GLY A 11 8.61 6.10 19.49
N ARG A 12 9.02 7.22 18.89
CA ARG A 12 8.14 8.20 18.24
C ARG A 12 8.70 8.63 16.89
N ILE A 13 7.84 9.16 16.03
CA ILE A 13 8.27 9.91 14.84
C ILE A 13 8.32 11.39 15.20
N VAL A 14 9.43 12.07 14.84
CA VAL A 14 9.69 13.46 15.18
C VAL A 14 10.04 14.29 13.95
N ASP A 15 9.66 15.58 13.96
CA ASP A 15 10.11 16.63 13.04
C ASP A 15 11.04 17.58 13.85
N GLY A 16 12.36 17.44 13.68
CA GLY A 16 13.32 17.95 14.65
C GLY A 16 13.13 17.25 16.00
N ASP A 17 12.84 18.03 17.05
CA ASP A 17 12.55 17.49 18.39
C ASP A 17 11.06 17.35 18.69
N ARG A 18 10.21 17.78 17.76
CA ARG A 18 8.75 17.78 17.95
C ARG A 18 8.12 16.47 17.53
N PRO A 19 7.44 15.73 18.42
CA PRO A 19 6.66 14.56 18.03
C PRO A 19 5.56 14.92 17.01
N VAL A 20 5.41 14.10 15.99
CA VAL A 20 4.35 14.23 14.98
C VAL A 20 3.52 12.95 14.94
N TYR A 21 2.24 13.10 14.69
CA TYR A 21 1.33 11.99 14.44
C TYR A 21 0.98 11.95 12.95
N LEU A 22 1.27 10.84 12.28
CA LEU A 22 1.06 10.68 10.86
C LEU A 22 -0.24 9.93 10.57
N LYS A 23 -1.09 10.52 9.74
CA LYS A 23 -2.29 9.91 9.17
C LYS A 23 -2.30 10.07 7.67
N GLY A 24 -2.17 8.98 6.95
CA GLY A 24 -2.04 8.95 5.49
C GLY A 24 -3.06 8.08 4.79
N VAL A 25 -2.82 7.92 3.50
CA VAL A 25 -3.62 7.07 2.62
C VAL A 25 -2.71 6.33 1.64
N ASN A 26 -3.09 5.09 1.30
CA ASN A 26 -2.38 4.31 0.29
C ASN A 26 -2.79 4.71 -1.12
N LEU A 27 -1.84 4.80 -2.05
CA LEU A 27 -2.07 4.90 -3.49
C LEU A 27 -2.10 3.50 -4.13
N GLY A 28 -2.88 2.60 -3.54
CA GLY A 28 -3.01 1.22 -4.01
C GLY A 28 -3.54 1.12 -5.43
N GLY A 29 -3.24 0.01 -6.10
CA GLY A 29 -3.71 -0.27 -7.46
C GLY A 29 -3.02 0.52 -8.58
N TRP A 30 -2.14 1.45 -8.28
CA TRP A 30 -1.49 2.32 -9.28
C TRP A 30 -0.18 1.76 -9.83
N LEU A 31 0.89 1.74 -9.02
CA LEU A 31 2.20 1.21 -9.42
C LEU A 31 2.39 -0.25 -9.01
N MET A 32 1.50 -0.75 -8.18
CA MET A 32 1.27 -2.17 -7.89
C MET A 32 -0.17 -2.49 -8.25
N PRO A 33 -0.44 -2.98 -9.46
CA PRO A 33 -1.79 -3.31 -9.88
C PRO A 33 -2.30 -4.56 -9.16
N GLU A 34 -3.43 -4.41 -8.50
CA GLU A 34 -4.16 -5.49 -7.85
C GLU A 34 -5.54 -5.64 -8.50
N ALA A 35 -5.89 -6.85 -8.84
CA ALA A 35 -7.06 -7.13 -9.68
C ALA A 35 -8.38 -6.59 -9.10
N TYR A 36 -8.57 -6.68 -7.77
CA TYR A 36 -9.82 -6.26 -7.16
C TYR A 36 -10.11 -4.75 -7.29
N PHE A 37 -9.07 -3.91 -7.41
CA PHE A 37 -9.25 -2.45 -7.65
C PHE A 37 -10.08 -2.14 -8.89
N MET A 38 -10.01 -3.03 -9.87
CA MET A 38 -10.77 -2.91 -11.12
C MET A 38 -11.79 -4.05 -11.28
N HIS A 39 -12.19 -4.65 -10.14
CA HIS A 39 -13.19 -5.70 -10.06
C HIS A 39 -12.88 -6.93 -10.97
N ALA A 40 -11.63 -7.34 -10.97
CA ALA A 40 -11.18 -8.54 -11.67
C ALA A 40 -10.93 -9.69 -10.68
N PRO A 41 -10.86 -10.94 -11.15
CA PRO A 41 -10.55 -12.08 -10.32
C PRO A 41 -9.22 -11.92 -9.58
N ASN A 42 -9.13 -12.47 -8.39
CA ASN A 42 -7.93 -12.45 -7.53
C ASN A 42 -6.81 -13.28 -8.11
N ARG A 43 -6.10 -12.69 -9.06
CA ARG A 43 -4.91 -13.27 -9.71
C ARG A 43 -3.82 -12.21 -9.77
N GLY A 44 -2.56 -12.65 -9.71
CA GLY A 44 -1.42 -11.78 -9.87
C GLY A 44 -1.46 -11.01 -11.20
N HIS A 45 -0.86 -9.83 -11.22
CA HIS A 45 -0.84 -8.95 -12.40
C HIS A 45 -0.22 -9.63 -13.64
N ARG A 46 0.73 -10.55 -13.44
CA ARG A 46 1.33 -11.36 -14.50
C ARG A 46 0.31 -12.13 -15.34
N PHE A 47 -0.79 -12.59 -14.75
CA PHE A 47 -1.85 -13.31 -15.48
C PHE A 47 -2.62 -12.37 -16.39
N PHE A 48 -2.93 -11.16 -15.90
CA PHE A 48 -3.55 -10.12 -16.72
C PHE A 48 -2.63 -9.76 -17.88
N ARG A 49 -1.35 -9.48 -17.61
CA ARG A 49 -0.34 -9.18 -18.64
C ARG A 49 -0.28 -10.28 -19.70
N ALA A 50 -0.13 -11.53 -19.28
CA ALA A 50 -0.04 -12.66 -20.21
C ALA A 50 -1.29 -12.79 -21.10
N GLY A 51 -2.49 -12.66 -20.50
CA GLY A 51 -3.75 -12.69 -21.24
C GLY A 51 -3.89 -11.54 -22.23
N PHE A 52 -3.55 -10.32 -21.81
CA PHE A 52 -3.61 -9.14 -22.66
C PHE A 52 -2.60 -9.21 -23.82
N VAL A 53 -1.35 -9.59 -23.52
CA VAL A 53 -0.31 -9.78 -24.54
C VAL A 53 -0.68 -10.87 -25.55
N LYS A 54 -1.24 -11.97 -25.09
CA LYS A 54 -1.75 -13.03 -25.98
C LYS A 54 -2.83 -12.53 -26.93
N ALA A 55 -3.71 -11.65 -26.44
CA ALA A 55 -4.83 -11.14 -27.22
C ALA A 55 -4.45 -10.02 -28.21
N LEU A 56 -3.57 -9.09 -27.79
CA LEU A 56 -3.31 -7.83 -28.53
C LEU A 56 -1.82 -7.55 -28.77
N GLY A 57 -0.92 -8.36 -28.23
CA GLY A 57 0.53 -8.19 -28.35
C GLY A 57 1.15 -7.23 -27.35
N GLU A 58 2.48 -7.31 -27.23
CA GLU A 58 3.29 -6.56 -26.26
C GLU A 58 3.18 -5.03 -26.45
N LYS A 59 3.09 -4.55 -27.69
CA LYS A 59 2.95 -3.11 -27.98
C LYS A 59 1.65 -2.54 -27.39
N ALA A 60 0.53 -3.23 -27.56
CA ALA A 60 -0.74 -2.81 -27.03
C ALA A 60 -0.78 -2.91 -25.49
N TYR A 61 -0.11 -3.91 -24.93
CA TYR A 61 0.04 -4.03 -23.47
C TYR A 61 0.79 -2.83 -22.88
N ARG A 62 1.93 -2.45 -23.46
CA ARG A 62 2.68 -1.25 -23.01
C ARG A 62 1.85 0.02 -23.12
N GLU A 63 1.05 0.13 -24.20
CA GLU A 63 0.17 1.28 -24.39
C GLU A 63 -0.90 1.38 -23.30
N ILE A 64 -1.61 0.29 -22.98
CA ILE A 64 -2.65 0.30 -21.93
C ILE A 64 -2.02 0.55 -20.55
N GLU A 65 -0.88 -0.06 -20.27
CA GLU A 65 -0.16 0.10 -19.01
C GLU A 65 0.28 1.56 -18.78
N ALA A 66 0.84 2.18 -19.80
CA ALA A 66 1.22 3.59 -19.75
C ALA A 66 0.01 4.52 -19.60
N ALA A 67 -1.10 4.22 -20.32
CA ALA A 67 -2.34 4.98 -20.23
C ALA A 67 -2.98 4.83 -18.83
N PHE A 68 -2.97 3.63 -18.25
CA PHE A 68 -3.49 3.40 -16.90
C PHE A 68 -2.65 4.16 -15.86
N ARG A 69 -1.34 3.98 -15.85
CA ARG A 69 -0.45 4.70 -14.90
C ARG A 69 -0.50 6.22 -15.09
N GLY A 70 -0.72 6.69 -16.30
CA GLY A 70 -0.86 8.13 -16.57
C GLY A 70 -2.20 8.74 -16.17
N SER A 71 -3.21 7.93 -15.84
CA SER A 71 -4.58 8.38 -15.59
C SER A 71 -5.13 7.99 -14.23
N PHE A 72 -4.69 6.84 -13.67
CA PHE A 72 -5.28 6.32 -12.43
C PHE A 72 -4.94 7.20 -11.24
N ILE A 73 -3.69 7.57 -11.03
CA ILE A 73 -3.28 8.60 -10.07
C ILE A 73 -2.61 9.74 -10.84
N ILE A 74 -3.07 10.96 -10.60
CA ILE A 74 -2.56 12.18 -11.23
C ILE A 74 -2.27 13.24 -10.16
N GLU A 75 -1.67 14.33 -10.54
CA GLU A 75 -1.32 15.44 -9.63
C GLU A 75 -2.51 15.95 -8.80
N ASP A 76 -3.71 16.02 -9.41
CA ASP A 76 -4.93 16.47 -8.74
C ASP A 76 -5.34 15.55 -7.57
N ASP A 77 -4.97 14.27 -7.61
CA ASP A 77 -5.21 13.36 -6.49
C ASP A 77 -4.41 13.78 -5.27
N LEU A 78 -3.13 14.16 -5.44
CA LEU A 78 -2.30 14.64 -4.33
C LEU A 78 -2.81 15.97 -3.77
N ARG A 79 -3.34 16.86 -4.62
CA ARG A 79 -4.02 18.08 -4.18
C ARG A 79 -5.26 17.77 -3.32
N LYS A 80 -6.08 16.81 -3.75
CA LYS A 80 -7.28 16.38 -3.00
C LYS A 80 -6.90 15.70 -1.67
N ILE A 81 -5.88 14.86 -1.67
CA ILE A 81 -5.34 14.20 -0.47
C ILE A 81 -4.86 15.24 0.55
N ALA A 82 -4.11 16.25 0.10
CA ALA A 82 -3.69 17.37 0.94
C ALA A 82 -4.89 18.15 1.51
N ALA A 83 -5.89 18.46 0.67
CA ALA A 83 -7.10 19.16 1.08
C ALA A 83 -7.93 18.38 2.12
N MET A 84 -7.85 17.07 2.15
CA MET A 84 -8.45 16.21 3.18
C MET A 84 -7.63 16.15 4.47
N GLY A 85 -6.46 16.80 4.53
CA GLY A 85 -5.61 16.89 5.71
C GLY A 85 -4.83 15.59 5.99
N PHE A 86 -4.53 14.80 4.99
CA PHE A 86 -3.59 13.69 5.11
C PHE A 86 -2.16 14.22 5.12
N ASP A 87 -1.33 13.62 5.97
CA ASP A 87 0.08 14.01 6.14
C ASP A 87 0.98 13.36 5.11
N HIS A 88 0.60 12.16 4.66
CA HIS A 88 1.41 11.37 3.74
C HIS A 88 0.57 10.43 2.86
N VAL A 89 1.23 9.94 1.84
CA VAL A 89 0.79 8.78 1.06
C VAL A 89 1.77 7.63 1.24
N ARG A 90 1.27 6.41 1.36
CA ARG A 90 2.06 5.20 1.13
C ARG A 90 1.92 4.84 -0.34
N LEU A 91 3.04 4.60 -1.00
CA LEU A 91 3.11 4.36 -2.45
C LEU A 91 3.59 2.93 -2.73
N PRO A 92 2.65 1.97 -2.84
CA PRO A 92 2.95 0.62 -3.26
C PRO A 92 3.47 0.59 -4.70
N PHE A 93 4.59 -0.12 -4.93
CA PHE A 93 5.12 -0.34 -6.26
C PHE A 93 5.58 -1.79 -6.49
N HIS A 94 5.46 -2.24 -7.73
CA HIS A 94 5.95 -3.53 -8.17
C HIS A 94 7.43 -3.40 -8.59
N TYR A 95 8.28 -4.32 -8.12
CA TYR A 95 9.72 -4.29 -8.44
C TYR A 95 9.99 -4.28 -9.96
N GLU A 96 9.22 -5.03 -10.76
CA GLU A 96 9.45 -5.16 -12.22
C GLU A 96 9.27 -3.83 -12.97
N LEU A 97 8.48 -2.90 -12.42
CA LEU A 97 8.37 -1.54 -12.96
C LEU A 97 9.71 -0.83 -12.97
N LEU A 98 10.52 -1.05 -11.94
CA LEU A 98 11.80 -0.38 -11.73
C LEU A 98 12.99 -1.23 -12.18
N GLU A 99 12.85 -2.55 -12.15
CA GLU A 99 13.87 -3.52 -12.52
C GLU A 99 13.32 -4.54 -13.54
N PRO A 100 13.12 -4.15 -14.81
CA PRO A 100 12.52 -5.01 -15.84
C PRO A 100 13.36 -6.23 -16.21
N LYS A 101 14.65 -6.21 -15.89
CA LYS A 101 15.58 -7.34 -15.99
C LYS A 101 16.49 -7.33 -14.78
N PRO A 102 16.99 -8.49 -14.32
CA PRO A 102 17.85 -8.56 -13.15
C PRO A 102 19.01 -7.54 -13.19
N PHE A 103 19.05 -6.68 -12.17
CA PHE A 103 20.04 -5.60 -12.00
C PHE A 103 20.07 -4.53 -13.12
N VAL A 104 19.01 -4.46 -13.93
CA VAL A 104 18.85 -3.41 -14.97
C VAL A 104 17.69 -2.49 -14.54
N TYR A 105 18.00 -1.24 -14.23
CA TYR A 105 17.05 -0.30 -13.67
C TYR A 105 16.45 0.63 -14.70
N SER A 106 15.14 0.75 -14.71
CA SER A 106 14.36 1.54 -15.67
C SER A 106 14.24 2.99 -15.22
N GLN A 107 14.85 3.92 -15.94
CA GLN A 107 14.66 5.35 -15.67
C GLN A 107 13.21 5.80 -15.87
N SER A 108 12.51 5.23 -16.85
CA SER A 108 11.07 5.51 -17.05
C SER A 108 10.19 4.96 -15.94
N GLY A 109 10.57 3.82 -15.34
CA GLY A 109 9.90 3.27 -14.16
C GLY A 109 10.13 4.16 -12.92
N LEU A 110 11.40 4.51 -12.65
CA LEU A 110 11.77 5.39 -11.55
C LEU A 110 11.11 6.77 -11.65
N ALA A 111 10.88 7.28 -12.87
CA ALA A 111 10.20 8.55 -13.09
C ALA A 111 8.75 8.60 -12.54
N TYR A 112 8.09 7.45 -12.31
CA TYR A 112 6.79 7.43 -11.63
C TYR A 112 6.94 7.74 -10.13
N LEU A 113 8.00 7.25 -9.49
CA LEU A 113 8.30 7.60 -8.10
C LEU A 113 8.64 9.10 -7.99
N ASP A 114 9.47 9.63 -8.92
CA ASP A 114 9.80 11.06 -8.96
C ASP A 114 8.56 11.94 -9.06
N LYS A 115 7.63 11.58 -9.96
CA LYS A 115 6.38 12.32 -10.14
C LYS A 115 5.54 12.32 -8.87
N ALA A 116 5.36 11.16 -8.24
CA ALA A 116 4.59 11.04 -7.01
C ALA A 116 5.19 11.90 -5.89
N VAL A 117 6.52 11.85 -5.72
CA VAL A 117 7.24 12.64 -4.72
C VAL A 117 7.16 14.14 -5.04
N ALA A 118 7.33 14.54 -6.30
CA ALA A 118 7.22 15.94 -6.72
C ALA A 118 5.80 16.51 -6.49
N TRP A 119 4.76 15.74 -6.83
CA TRP A 119 3.38 16.13 -6.58
C TRP A 119 3.07 16.22 -5.09
N ALA A 120 3.49 15.23 -4.31
CA ALA A 120 3.31 15.25 -2.85
C ALA A 120 4.00 16.48 -2.23
N LYS A 121 5.26 16.72 -2.56
CA LYS A 121 6.03 17.89 -2.12
C LYS A 121 5.35 19.22 -2.47
N LYS A 122 4.80 19.33 -3.68
CA LYS A 122 4.07 20.53 -4.14
C LYS A 122 2.90 20.89 -3.24
N TYR A 123 2.20 19.89 -2.71
CA TYR A 123 1.01 20.08 -1.87
C TYR A 123 1.27 19.87 -0.37
N GLY A 124 2.53 19.76 0.04
CA GLY A 124 2.89 19.61 1.45
C GLY A 124 2.57 18.24 2.04
N VAL A 125 2.36 17.24 1.19
CA VAL A 125 2.20 15.83 1.55
C VAL A 125 3.56 15.12 1.46
N ARG A 126 3.78 14.11 2.28
CA ARG A 126 5.00 13.29 2.24
C ARG A 126 4.73 11.91 1.66
N VAL A 127 5.78 11.14 1.37
CA VAL A 127 5.67 9.81 0.74
C VAL A 127 6.41 8.76 1.55
N ILE A 128 5.78 7.61 1.79
CA ILE A 128 6.44 6.36 2.19
C ILE A 128 6.48 5.48 0.95
N LEU A 129 7.67 5.09 0.50
CA LEU A 129 7.86 4.21 -0.65
C LEU A 129 7.79 2.76 -0.17
N ASP A 130 6.89 1.96 -0.77
CA ASP A 130 6.63 0.58 -0.38
C ASP A 130 6.91 -0.40 -1.51
N MET A 131 7.86 -1.32 -1.28
CA MET A 131 8.09 -2.44 -2.19
C MET A 131 7.05 -3.54 -1.95
N HIS A 132 5.93 -3.41 -2.63
CA HIS A 132 4.74 -4.23 -2.43
C HIS A 132 4.84 -5.63 -3.04
N ALA A 133 5.66 -5.78 -4.07
CA ALA A 133 5.98 -7.08 -4.67
C ALA A 133 7.48 -7.16 -4.98
N VAL A 134 8.08 -8.32 -4.72
CA VAL A 134 9.51 -8.60 -4.92
C VAL A 134 9.72 -9.75 -5.91
N PRO A 135 10.93 -9.90 -6.48
CA PRO A 135 11.25 -11.04 -7.34
C PRO A 135 10.96 -12.38 -6.64
N GLY A 136 10.10 -13.20 -7.22
CA GLY A 136 9.76 -14.51 -6.69
C GLY A 136 8.67 -14.53 -5.62
N ALA A 137 8.03 -13.39 -5.34
CA ALA A 137 6.95 -13.18 -4.39
C ALA A 137 7.30 -13.50 -2.92
N GLN A 138 6.92 -12.62 -2.01
CA GLN A 138 7.15 -12.70 -0.56
C GLN A 138 6.02 -13.42 0.20
N ASN A 139 4.88 -13.61 -0.45
CA ASN A 139 3.77 -14.42 0.05
C ASN A 139 3.12 -15.16 -1.11
N HIS A 140 2.15 -16.03 -0.82
CA HIS A 140 1.49 -16.86 -1.82
C HIS A 140 0.29 -16.18 -2.49
N ASP A 141 -0.07 -14.97 -2.08
CA ASP A 141 -1.26 -14.27 -2.52
C ASP A 141 -1.05 -13.50 -3.83
N TRP A 142 -2.14 -13.23 -4.48
CA TRP A 142 -2.20 -12.51 -5.76
C TRP A 142 -1.72 -11.05 -5.66
N HIS A 143 -1.86 -10.42 -4.50
CA HIS A 143 -1.40 -9.04 -4.27
C HIS A 143 0.13 -8.90 -4.18
N SER A 144 0.87 -9.99 -4.03
CA SER A 144 2.33 -10.01 -4.21
C SER A 144 2.76 -10.39 -5.64
N ASP A 145 1.81 -10.42 -6.58
CA ASP A 145 1.98 -10.94 -7.95
C ASP A 145 2.43 -12.41 -7.98
N SER A 146 2.05 -13.19 -6.97
CA SER A 146 2.35 -14.61 -6.86
C SER A 146 1.47 -15.47 -7.78
N ASP A 147 2.01 -16.61 -8.17
CA ASP A 147 1.28 -17.73 -8.79
C ASP A 147 0.97 -18.84 -7.77
N GLY A 148 0.97 -18.52 -6.47
CA GLY A 148 0.81 -19.43 -5.35
C GLY A 148 2.15 -19.93 -4.77
N ARG A 149 3.28 -19.58 -5.39
CA ARG A 149 4.63 -20.00 -4.94
C ARG A 149 5.35 -18.83 -4.28
N VAL A 150 6.04 -19.11 -3.20
CA VAL A 150 6.88 -18.15 -2.46
C VAL A 150 8.35 -18.53 -2.69
N LEU A 151 8.98 -17.91 -3.67
CA LEU A 151 10.34 -18.24 -4.08
C LEU A 151 11.39 -17.24 -3.58
N PHE A 152 10.97 -16.09 -3.09
CA PHE A 152 11.86 -15.01 -2.68
C PHE A 152 12.86 -15.46 -1.62
N TYR A 153 12.40 -16.18 -0.60
CA TYR A 153 13.25 -16.57 0.54
C TYR A 153 14.18 -17.74 0.26
N SER A 154 13.85 -18.58 -0.72
CA SER A 154 14.72 -19.67 -1.15
C SER A 154 15.78 -19.24 -2.16
N SER A 155 15.66 -18.05 -2.75
CA SER A 155 16.57 -17.57 -3.79
C SER A 155 17.42 -16.39 -3.30
N LYS A 156 18.71 -16.65 -3.07
CA LYS A 156 19.68 -15.56 -2.75
C LYS A 156 19.80 -14.52 -3.85
N VAL A 157 19.53 -14.89 -5.12
CA VAL A 157 19.53 -13.94 -6.24
C VAL A 157 18.35 -12.98 -6.13
N TYR A 158 17.15 -13.47 -5.81
CA TYR A 158 15.98 -12.60 -5.65
C TYR A 158 16.17 -11.62 -4.48
N GLN A 159 16.68 -12.09 -3.34
CA GLN A 159 16.99 -11.23 -2.20
C GLN A 159 18.04 -10.15 -2.54
N LYS A 160 19.11 -10.54 -3.27
CA LYS A 160 20.13 -9.58 -3.73
C LYS A 160 19.54 -8.53 -4.68
N ARG A 161 18.66 -8.92 -5.61
CA ARG A 161 17.97 -8.00 -6.53
C ARG A 161 17.15 -6.97 -5.77
N ALA A 162 16.30 -7.43 -4.84
CA ALA A 162 15.46 -6.53 -4.05
C ALA A 162 16.29 -5.58 -3.17
N ALA A 163 17.36 -6.06 -2.52
CA ALA A 163 18.26 -5.21 -1.74
C ALA A 163 19.01 -4.18 -2.61
N ALA A 164 19.49 -4.59 -3.80
CA ALA A 164 20.15 -3.68 -4.74
C ALA A 164 19.17 -2.64 -5.31
N LEU A 165 17.92 -3.02 -5.58
CA LEU A 165 16.89 -2.08 -6.00
C LEU A 165 16.60 -1.04 -4.90
N TRP A 166 16.55 -1.45 -3.64
CA TRP A 166 16.44 -0.51 -2.51
C TRP A 166 17.61 0.46 -2.45
N GLN A 167 18.84 -0.01 -2.69
CA GLN A 167 20.01 0.88 -2.73
C GLN A 167 19.85 1.95 -3.82
N VAL A 168 19.38 1.57 -5.02
CA VAL A 168 19.13 2.51 -6.13
C VAL A 168 18.06 3.54 -5.77
N ILE A 169 16.95 3.09 -5.15
CA ILE A 169 15.86 3.97 -4.72
C ILE A 169 16.36 4.92 -3.61
N ALA A 170 17.06 4.38 -2.63
CA ALA A 170 17.58 5.17 -1.51
C ALA A 170 18.62 6.22 -1.98
N ASP A 171 19.53 5.85 -2.89
CA ASP A 171 20.49 6.80 -3.46
C ASP A 171 19.79 7.94 -4.23
N ARG A 172 18.69 7.62 -4.94
CA ARG A 172 17.90 8.61 -5.67
C ARG A 172 17.22 9.62 -4.77
N PHE A 173 16.71 9.20 -3.62
CA PHE A 173 15.91 10.04 -2.73
C PHE A 173 16.62 10.48 -1.44
N LYS A 174 17.88 10.11 -1.22
CA LYS A 174 18.63 10.38 0.03
C LYS A 174 18.62 11.83 0.50
N ASP A 175 18.39 12.79 -0.41
CA ASP A 175 18.35 14.22 -0.13
C ASP A 175 16.95 14.83 -0.26
N GLU A 176 15.89 14.01 -0.42
CA GLU A 176 14.52 14.48 -0.60
C GLU A 176 13.66 14.33 0.68
N PRO A 177 13.50 15.38 1.49
CA PRO A 177 12.75 15.29 2.75
C PRO A 177 11.24 15.10 2.59
N ALA A 178 10.69 15.18 1.35
CA ALA A 178 9.31 14.81 1.09
C ALA A 178 9.10 13.28 1.16
N VAL A 179 10.16 12.49 1.01
CA VAL A 179 10.13 11.07 1.34
C VAL A 179 10.29 10.93 2.85
N ILE A 180 9.39 10.20 3.51
CA ILE A 180 9.50 9.87 4.95
C ILE A 180 10.50 8.73 5.12
N GLY A 181 10.37 7.71 4.29
CA GLY A 181 11.18 6.52 4.40
C GLY A 181 10.76 5.40 3.46
N TYR A 182 11.31 4.25 3.71
CA TYR A 182 11.24 3.05 2.89
C TYR A 182 10.55 1.93 3.66
N ASP A 183 9.40 1.50 3.17
CA ASP A 183 8.69 0.31 3.62
C ASP A 183 9.25 -0.89 2.84
N VAL A 184 10.14 -1.62 3.53
CA VAL A 184 11.15 -2.46 2.87
C VAL A 184 10.54 -3.69 2.20
N LEU A 185 9.45 -4.23 2.76
CA LEU A 185 8.80 -5.43 2.25
C LEU A 185 7.38 -5.55 2.77
N ASN A 186 6.41 -5.48 1.87
CA ASN A 186 5.00 -5.66 2.19
C ASN A 186 4.66 -7.12 2.53
N GLU A 187 3.92 -7.34 3.60
CA GLU A 187 3.13 -8.54 3.92
C GLU A 187 3.83 -9.90 3.66
N THR A 188 4.85 -10.18 4.42
CA THR A 188 5.49 -11.51 4.42
C THR A 188 4.56 -12.60 4.99
N VAL A 189 4.52 -13.77 4.34
CA VAL A 189 3.87 -14.97 4.88
C VAL A 189 4.74 -16.20 4.65
N ILE A 190 5.45 -16.61 5.70
CA ILE A 190 6.33 -17.79 5.67
C ILE A 190 6.29 -18.53 7.01
N PRO A 191 6.52 -19.86 7.02
CA PRO A 191 6.53 -20.65 8.26
C PRO A 191 7.65 -20.28 9.21
N ASP A 192 8.86 -20.04 8.69
CA ASP A 192 10.06 -19.68 9.45
C ASP A 192 10.44 -18.23 9.14
N PRO A 193 10.44 -17.30 10.11
CA PRO A 193 10.79 -15.90 9.89
C PRO A 193 12.29 -15.63 9.68
N ALA A 194 13.17 -16.57 9.91
CA ALA A 194 14.62 -16.35 9.82
C ALA A 194 15.07 -15.87 8.41
N PRO A 195 14.57 -16.41 7.28
CA PRO A 195 14.93 -15.88 5.95
C PRO A 195 14.43 -14.45 5.71
N MET A 196 13.26 -14.07 6.27
CA MET A 196 12.74 -12.71 6.22
C MET A 196 13.68 -11.75 6.97
N ASN A 197 14.05 -12.09 8.20
CA ASN A 197 14.96 -11.29 9.00
C ASN A 197 16.33 -11.14 8.32
N ALA A 198 16.88 -12.21 7.76
CA ALA A 198 18.13 -12.17 7.00
C ALA A 198 18.04 -11.20 5.80
N TYR A 199 16.89 -11.18 5.10
CA TYR A 199 16.66 -10.21 4.04
C TYR A 199 16.58 -8.77 4.57
N TYR A 200 15.86 -8.51 5.67
CA TYR A 200 15.79 -7.18 6.28
C TYR A 200 17.20 -6.66 6.64
N HIS A 201 18.03 -7.49 7.26
CA HIS A 201 19.43 -7.10 7.55
C HIS A 201 20.19 -6.73 6.27
N ALA A 202 20.00 -7.45 5.18
CA ALA A 202 20.65 -7.17 3.90
C ALA A 202 20.13 -5.88 3.25
N ALA A 203 18.82 -5.67 3.23
CA ALA A 203 18.18 -4.49 2.66
C ALA A 203 18.53 -3.22 3.46
N ILE A 204 18.49 -3.28 4.79
CA ILE A 204 18.88 -2.17 5.67
C ILE A 204 20.33 -1.77 5.39
N ARG A 205 21.26 -2.71 5.33
CA ARG A 205 22.66 -2.42 4.98
C ARG A 205 22.79 -1.78 3.60
N ALA A 206 22.05 -2.25 2.60
CA ALA A 206 22.08 -1.70 1.25
C ALA A 206 21.57 -0.24 1.23
N ILE A 207 20.46 0.03 1.91
CA ILE A 207 19.92 1.39 2.06
C ILE A 207 20.91 2.28 2.79
N ARG A 208 21.43 1.85 3.95
CA ARG A 208 22.33 2.64 4.79
C ARG A 208 23.71 2.88 4.18
N ALA A 209 24.09 2.09 3.19
CA ALA A 209 25.30 2.37 2.41
C ALA A 209 25.23 3.72 1.65
N VAL A 210 24.02 4.23 1.36
CA VAL A 210 23.81 5.45 0.57
C VAL A 210 22.94 6.49 1.27
N ASP A 211 22.08 6.09 2.22
CA ASP A 211 21.13 6.97 2.88
C ASP A 211 21.08 6.74 4.40
N GLN A 212 21.49 7.77 5.17
CA GLN A 212 21.51 7.77 6.63
C GLN A 212 20.33 8.57 7.24
N LYS A 213 19.42 9.12 6.40
CA LYS A 213 18.46 10.13 6.84
C LYS A 213 17.04 9.60 6.97
N HIS A 214 16.60 8.78 6.01
CA HIS A 214 15.21 8.33 5.93
C HIS A 214 14.90 7.22 6.93
N ILE A 215 13.64 7.17 7.35
CA ILE A 215 13.11 6.12 8.22
C ILE A 215 13.06 4.80 7.44
N ILE A 216 13.41 3.71 8.11
CA ILE A 216 13.17 2.36 7.59
C ILE A 216 11.95 1.78 8.29
N PHE A 217 10.94 1.39 7.51
CA PHE A 217 9.77 0.66 7.99
C PHE A 217 9.99 -0.82 7.75
N VAL A 218 9.72 -1.64 8.76
CA VAL A 218 9.80 -3.10 8.67
C VAL A 218 8.49 -3.72 9.13
N GLU A 219 7.92 -4.54 8.30
CA GLU A 219 6.69 -5.26 8.61
C GLU A 219 6.97 -6.66 9.16
N GLY A 220 6.07 -7.14 10.00
CA GLY A 220 6.14 -8.48 10.53
C GLY A 220 5.71 -9.56 9.55
N ASN A 221 5.74 -10.82 10.01
CA ASN A 221 5.21 -11.96 9.30
C ASN A 221 3.67 -11.99 9.35
N ARG A 222 3.04 -12.97 8.67
CA ARG A 222 1.57 -13.19 8.69
C ARG A 222 0.79 -11.95 8.29
N TRP A 223 1.08 -11.42 7.08
CA TRP A 223 0.46 -10.19 6.57
C TRP A 223 0.64 -9.01 7.55
N ALA A 224 1.87 -8.79 7.98
CA ALA A 224 2.26 -7.73 8.93
C ALA A 224 1.55 -7.81 10.31
N GLN A 225 1.05 -8.99 10.71
CA GLN A 225 0.37 -9.19 12.00
C GLN A 225 1.24 -9.84 13.07
N ASP A 226 2.47 -10.23 12.77
CA ASP A 226 3.40 -10.80 13.73
C ASP A 226 4.73 -10.05 13.71
N ILE A 227 4.81 -9.00 14.52
CA ILE A 227 6.04 -8.19 14.68
C ILE A 227 6.96 -8.72 15.79
N GLU A 228 6.54 -9.76 16.54
CA GLU A 228 7.38 -10.34 17.59
C GLU A 228 8.52 -11.17 17.00
N CYS A 229 8.28 -11.76 15.84
CA CYS A 229 9.24 -12.58 15.11
C CYS A 229 10.38 -11.77 14.43
N LEU A 230 10.28 -10.44 14.40
CA LEU A 230 11.33 -9.58 13.85
C LEU A 230 12.58 -9.60 14.73
N ASP A 231 13.75 -9.62 14.11
CA ASP A 231 15.02 -9.43 14.78
C ASP A 231 15.13 -8.02 15.41
N ARG A 232 16.15 -7.82 16.24
CA ARG A 232 16.64 -6.49 16.58
C ARG A 232 17.63 -6.07 15.51
N PHE A 233 17.30 -4.99 14.82
CA PHE A 233 18.18 -4.43 13.81
C PHE A 233 19.04 -3.32 14.42
N ASP A 234 20.29 -3.23 13.99
CA ASP A 234 21.21 -2.18 14.44
C ASP A 234 20.98 -0.89 13.63
N ASP A 235 19.81 -0.29 13.85
CA ASP A 235 19.41 0.97 13.23
C ASP A 235 18.44 1.72 14.15
N GLY A 236 18.83 2.92 14.56
CA GLY A 236 18.05 3.76 15.47
C GLY A 236 16.92 4.56 14.81
N ASN A 237 16.81 4.53 13.48
CA ASN A 237 15.82 5.31 12.72
C ASN A 237 14.82 4.39 12.03
N MET A 238 14.15 3.54 12.80
CA MET A 238 13.22 2.50 12.33
C MET A 238 11.85 2.61 12.96
N VAL A 239 10.86 2.13 12.22
CA VAL A 239 9.45 2.03 12.62
C VAL A 239 8.97 0.61 12.36
N LEU A 240 8.23 0.03 13.29
CA LEU A 240 7.57 -1.27 13.10
C LEU A 240 6.25 -1.06 12.37
N GLY A 241 6.03 -1.83 11.31
CA GLY A 241 4.83 -1.83 10.50
C GLY A 241 3.90 -2.99 10.86
N ILE A 242 2.61 -2.69 10.97
CA ILE A 242 1.53 -3.67 11.07
C ILE A 242 0.45 -3.37 10.04
N HIS A 243 -0.36 -4.38 9.67
CA HIS A 243 -1.62 -4.21 8.97
C HIS A 243 -2.78 -4.63 9.86
N PHE A 244 -3.89 -3.90 9.82
CA PHE A 244 -5.00 -4.13 10.72
C PHE A 244 -6.35 -4.12 10.02
N TYR A 245 -6.87 -5.31 9.75
CA TYR A 245 -8.17 -5.52 9.12
C TYR A 245 -9.11 -6.36 9.98
N GLU A 246 -8.81 -6.52 11.27
CA GLU A 246 -9.62 -7.37 12.15
C GLU A 246 -10.96 -6.71 12.52
N PRO A 247 -12.07 -7.45 12.50
CA PRO A 247 -12.18 -8.83 12.02
C PRO A 247 -12.40 -8.85 10.49
N PRO A 248 -11.65 -9.68 9.73
CA PRO A 248 -11.73 -9.68 8.26
C PRO A 248 -13.10 -10.10 7.73
N ASP A 249 -13.85 -10.90 8.47
CA ASP A 249 -15.23 -11.25 8.14
C ASP A 249 -16.13 -10.03 7.93
N LEU A 250 -15.92 -8.98 8.71
CA LEU A 250 -16.61 -7.69 8.57
C LEU A 250 -15.91 -6.77 7.58
N THR A 251 -14.60 -6.55 7.77
CA THR A 251 -13.85 -5.50 7.04
C THR A 251 -13.64 -5.85 5.58
N PHE A 252 -13.48 -7.13 5.25
CA PHE A 252 -13.44 -7.62 3.89
C PHE A 252 -14.80 -8.11 3.37
N ASN A 253 -15.85 -8.05 4.21
CA ASN A 253 -17.17 -8.58 3.87
C ASN A 253 -17.13 -10.07 3.46
N LEU A 254 -16.29 -10.87 4.11
CA LEU A 254 -16.22 -12.31 3.85
C LEU A 254 -17.49 -13.03 4.33
N VAL A 255 -18.12 -12.52 5.38
CA VAL A 255 -19.42 -12.98 5.88
C VAL A 255 -20.44 -11.85 5.71
N PRO A 256 -21.24 -11.87 4.63
CA PRO A 256 -22.23 -10.82 4.36
C PRO A 256 -23.26 -10.69 5.50
N GLY A 257 -23.62 -9.45 5.82
CA GLY A 257 -24.65 -9.17 6.83
C GLY A 257 -24.13 -8.98 8.27
N LEU A 258 -22.86 -9.21 8.54
CA LEU A 258 -22.26 -8.87 9.84
C LEU A 258 -22.32 -7.36 10.08
N ARG A 259 -22.62 -7.00 11.35
CA ARG A 259 -22.71 -5.60 11.80
C ARG A 259 -21.71 -5.33 12.93
N TYR A 260 -21.06 -4.16 12.87
CA TYR A 260 -20.19 -3.68 13.93
C TYR A 260 -20.96 -2.78 14.92
N PRO A 261 -20.76 -2.90 16.23
CA PRO A 261 -20.00 -3.96 16.90
C PRO A 261 -20.69 -5.32 16.78
N LEU A 262 -19.92 -6.41 16.82
CA LEU A 262 -20.44 -7.76 16.74
C LEU A 262 -20.07 -8.56 17.99
N PRO A 263 -20.80 -9.67 18.30
CA PRO A 263 -20.48 -10.51 19.44
C PRO A 263 -19.01 -10.90 19.48
N GLY A 264 -18.33 -10.60 20.58
CA GLY A 264 -16.90 -10.87 20.76
C GLY A 264 -15.95 -9.91 20.05
N TRP A 265 -16.46 -8.89 19.33
CA TRP A 265 -15.62 -7.89 18.69
C TRP A 265 -16.22 -6.49 18.72
N ASP A 266 -15.68 -5.66 19.59
CA ASP A 266 -16.03 -4.25 19.78
C ASP A 266 -14.76 -3.39 19.92
N LYS A 267 -14.93 -2.12 20.26
CA LYS A 267 -13.81 -1.19 20.50
C LYS A 267 -12.88 -1.66 21.63
N ALA A 268 -13.38 -2.32 22.66
CA ALA A 268 -12.56 -2.77 23.77
C ALA A 268 -11.67 -3.95 23.35
N VAL A 269 -12.21 -4.91 22.60
CA VAL A 269 -11.44 -6.01 22.00
C VAL A 269 -10.40 -5.48 21.01
N MET A 270 -10.79 -4.56 20.10
CA MET A 270 -9.90 -3.88 19.19
C MET A 270 -8.73 -3.21 19.92
N ARG A 271 -9.03 -2.46 20.98
CA ARG A 271 -8.02 -1.83 21.84
C ARG A 271 -7.06 -2.85 22.45
N LYS A 272 -7.57 -3.94 22.99
CA LYS A 272 -6.76 -5.01 23.60
C LYS A 272 -5.81 -5.63 22.55
N ARG A 273 -6.31 -5.87 21.35
CA ARG A 273 -5.51 -6.43 20.24
C ARG A 273 -4.37 -5.50 19.84
N LEU A 274 -4.68 -4.23 19.61
CA LEU A 274 -3.70 -3.20 19.24
C LEU A 274 -2.71 -2.89 20.37
N ALA A 275 -3.10 -3.01 21.63
CA ALA A 275 -2.21 -2.86 22.78
C ALA A 275 -1.08 -3.88 22.80
N GLY A 276 -1.29 -5.09 22.28
CA GLY A 276 -0.22 -6.10 22.11
C GLY A 276 0.89 -5.62 21.19
N PHE A 277 0.53 -5.09 20.02
CA PHE A 277 1.50 -4.53 19.08
C PHE A 277 2.22 -3.29 19.68
N ALA A 278 1.47 -2.39 20.31
CA ALA A 278 2.04 -1.21 20.95
C ALA A 278 3.02 -1.57 22.08
N ALA A 279 2.72 -2.61 22.86
CA ALA A 279 3.62 -3.11 23.91
C ALA A 279 4.93 -3.66 23.31
N THR A 280 4.87 -4.41 22.21
CA THR A 280 6.03 -4.93 21.49
C THR A 280 6.88 -3.80 20.93
N ALA A 281 6.27 -2.80 20.29
CA ALA A 281 6.98 -1.63 19.77
C ALA A 281 7.67 -0.84 20.90
N LYS A 282 6.97 -0.61 22.01
CA LYS A 282 7.52 0.05 23.19
C LYS A 282 8.71 -0.70 23.77
N LYS A 283 8.61 -2.03 23.93
CA LYS A 283 9.73 -2.88 24.42
C LYS A 283 10.96 -2.79 23.53
N ARG A 284 10.76 -2.52 22.23
CA ARG A 284 11.83 -2.35 21.24
C ARG A 284 12.31 -0.91 21.09
N ASN A 285 11.68 0.04 21.78
CA ASN A 285 11.92 1.49 21.65
C ASN A 285 11.70 2.00 20.20
N CYS A 286 10.75 1.39 19.48
CA CYS A 286 10.36 1.74 18.11
C CYS A 286 8.99 2.43 18.09
N ALA A 287 8.78 3.35 17.17
CA ALA A 287 7.44 3.82 16.83
C ALA A 287 6.66 2.69 16.12
N LEU A 288 5.32 2.76 16.18
CA LEU A 288 4.44 1.80 15.54
C LEU A 288 3.60 2.51 14.46
N TRP A 289 3.51 1.88 13.31
CA TRP A 289 2.72 2.36 12.18
C TRP A 289 1.84 1.23 11.65
N CYS A 290 0.56 1.53 11.44
CA CYS A 290 -0.37 0.67 10.71
C CYS A 290 -0.33 1.08 9.24
N GLY A 291 0.43 0.32 8.43
CA GLY A 291 0.62 0.59 7.00
C GLY A 291 -0.65 0.45 6.19
N GLU A 292 -1.52 -0.46 6.62
CA GLU A 292 -2.80 -0.66 6.00
C GLU A 292 -3.90 -0.95 7.03
N PHE A 293 -5.01 -0.28 6.87
CA PHE A 293 -6.31 -0.59 7.50
C PHE A 293 -7.41 -0.08 6.60
N GLY A 294 -8.54 -0.74 6.59
CA GLY A 294 -9.65 -0.35 5.72
C GLY A 294 -10.88 -1.22 5.93
N VAL A 295 -11.95 -0.88 5.24
CA VAL A 295 -13.22 -1.59 5.35
C VAL A 295 -13.97 -1.58 4.02
N ASN A 296 -14.65 -2.69 3.71
CA ASN A 296 -15.62 -2.74 2.62
C ASN A 296 -16.85 -1.94 3.05
N ALA A 297 -17.07 -0.79 2.40
CA ALA A 297 -18.15 0.12 2.78
C ALA A 297 -19.46 -0.25 2.08
N ARG A 298 -20.48 -0.52 2.85
CA ARG A 298 -21.82 -0.93 2.41
C ARG A 298 -22.86 0.15 2.73
N GLY A 299 -22.43 1.43 2.63
CA GLY A 299 -23.27 2.59 2.90
C GLY A 299 -23.41 2.95 4.38
N GLY A 300 -22.62 2.37 5.27
CA GLY A 300 -22.68 2.57 6.72
C GLY A 300 -23.77 1.74 7.42
N PHE A 301 -24.53 0.91 6.67
CA PHE A 301 -25.64 0.11 7.23
C PHE A 301 -25.18 -0.99 8.19
N TYR A 302 -23.91 -1.38 8.12
CA TYR A 302 -23.35 -2.46 8.92
C TYR A 302 -22.35 -1.95 9.96
N GLY A 303 -22.31 -0.64 10.22
CA GLY A 303 -21.44 -0.04 11.22
C GLY A 303 -19.97 0.12 10.76
N GLU A 304 -19.69 0.10 9.47
CA GLU A 304 -18.35 0.24 8.91
C GLU A 304 -17.74 1.60 9.26
N ASP A 305 -18.55 2.64 9.28
CA ASP A 305 -18.14 3.99 9.68
C ASP A 305 -17.82 4.09 11.17
N LEU A 306 -18.54 3.34 12.02
CA LEU A 306 -18.24 3.22 13.44
C LEU A 306 -16.94 2.46 13.67
N TRP A 307 -16.72 1.35 12.93
CA TRP A 307 -15.45 0.62 12.98
C TRP A 307 -14.27 1.53 12.65
N LEU A 308 -14.38 2.33 11.57
CA LEU A 308 -13.35 3.30 11.20
C LEU A 308 -13.10 4.36 12.27
N LYS A 309 -14.15 4.91 12.87
CA LYS A 309 -14.02 5.89 13.97
C LYS A 309 -13.35 5.29 15.18
N ASP A 310 -13.71 4.05 15.53
CA ASP A 310 -13.15 3.36 16.67
C ASP A 310 -11.68 3.00 16.48
N VAL A 311 -11.31 2.44 15.32
CA VAL A 311 -9.90 2.10 15.03
C VAL A 311 -9.01 3.34 15.03
N LEU A 312 -9.45 4.44 14.40
CA LEU A 312 -8.72 5.70 14.40
C LEU A 312 -8.58 6.31 15.80
N SER A 313 -9.64 6.22 16.61
CA SER A 313 -9.61 6.65 18.01
C SER A 313 -8.60 5.84 18.82
N VAL A 314 -8.55 4.53 18.61
CA VAL A 314 -7.60 3.65 19.30
C VAL A 314 -6.17 3.93 18.81
N PHE A 315 -5.93 4.05 17.49
CA PHE A 315 -4.63 4.40 16.95
C PHE A 315 -4.09 5.70 17.56
N LYS A 316 -4.90 6.77 17.54
CA LYS A 316 -4.50 8.05 18.12
C LYS A 316 -4.18 7.95 19.61
N SER A 317 -4.97 7.18 20.39
CA SER A 317 -4.76 7.03 21.82
C SER A 317 -3.50 6.24 22.20
N MET A 318 -2.95 5.47 21.26
CA MET A 318 -1.75 4.64 21.44
C MET A 318 -0.55 5.14 20.65
N ASP A 319 -0.64 6.31 20.01
CA ASP A 319 0.40 6.87 19.13
C ASP A 319 0.77 5.92 17.97
N ILE A 320 -0.21 5.19 17.44
CA ILE A 320 -0.05 4.33 16.26
C ILE A 320 -0.31 5.17 15.03
N HIS A 321 0.74 5.49 14.27
CA HIS A 321 0.62 6.15 12.97
C HIS A 321 -0.14 5.26 11.98
N CYS A 322 -0.79 5.82 10.94
CA CYS A 322 -1.61 4.98 10.07
C CYS A 322 -1.76 5.49 8.64
N SER A 323 -2.02 4.56 7.71
CA SER A 323 -2.34 4.82 6.31
C SER A 323 -3.56 4.02 5.88
N TYR A 324 -4.65 4.70 5.52
CA TYR A 324 -5.88 4.04 5.08
C TYR A 324 -5.68 3.33 3.74
N TRP A 325 -6.14 2.11 3.63
CA TRP A 325 -6.24 1.36 2.39
C TRP A 325 -7.66 1.46 1.83
N THR A 326 -7.96 2.34 0.84
CA THR A 326 -7.06 2.97 -0.11
C THR A 326 -7.65 4.28 -0.67
N TRP A 327 -6.93 5.03 -1.50
CA TRP A 327 -7.41 6.28 -2.09
C TRP A 327 -8.62 6.06 -2.98
N LYS A 328 -8.52 5.12 -3.94
CA LYS A 328 -9.65 4.78 -4.80
C LYS A 328 -9.62 3.34 -5.28
N ALA A 329 -10.80 2.77 -5.48
CA ALA A 329 -11.02 1.46 -6.05
C ALA A 329 -12.38 1.41 -6.74
N VAL A 330 -12.52 0.57 -7.75
CA VAL A 330 -13.85 0.23 -8.25
C VAL A 330 -14.60 -0.52 -7.16
N LYS A 331 -15.84 -0.12 -6.88
CA LYS A 331 -16.66 -0.76 -5.85
C LYS A 331 -16.83 -2.26 -6.15
N ASN A 332 -16.57 -3.08 -5.16
CA ASN A 332 -16.70 -4.54 -5.24
C ASN A 332 -17.39 -5.10 -3.98
N HIS A 333 -17.63 -6.41 -3.93
CA HIS A 333 -18.32 -7.05 -2.83
C HIS A 333 -17.40 -7.46 -1.68
N MET A 334 -16.10 -7.50 -1.92
CA MET A 334 -15.10 -7.95 -0.96
C MET A 334 -13.94 -6.95 -0.93
N TYR A 335 -13.15 -7.03 0.14
CA TYR A 335 -11.98 -6.18 0.40
C TYR A 335 -12.32 -4.69 0.64
N PRO A 336 -11.40 -3.90 1.17
CA PRO A 336 -11.62 -2.50 1.49
C PRO A 336 -11.94 -1.66 0.26
N ASP A 337 -12.86 -0.73 0.44
CA ASP A 337 -13.20 0.25 -0.59
C ASP A 337 -12.28 1.47 -0.55
N GLY A 338 -12.17 2.14 -1.68
CA GLY A 338 -11.52 3.44 -1.78
C GLY A 338 -12.29 4.55 -1.06
N ILE A 339 -11.58 5.60 -0.67
CA ILE A 339 -12.21 6.89 -0.33
C ILE A 339 -13.05 7.38 -1.51
N TYR A 340 -12.55 7.14 -2.72
CA TYR A 340 -13.31 7.28 -3.96
C TYR A 340 -13.65 5.90 -4.52
N SER A 341 -14.93 5.68 -4.80
CA SER A 341 -15.44 4.44 -5.41
C SER A 341 -16.10 4.73 -6.75
N TYR A 342 -15.91 3.84 -7.72
CA TYR A 342 -16.47 4.01 -9.06
C TYR A 342 -17.91 3.48 -9.15
N PHE A 343 -18.87 4.37 -9.45
CA PHE A 343 -20.29 4.07 -9.72
C PHE A 343 -20.83 5.02 -10.78
N PRO A 344 -21.66 4.53 -11.74
CA PRO A 344 -21.90 3.13 -12.08
C PRO A 344 -20.69 2.49 -12.75
N ASN A 345 -20.73 1.17 -12.97
CA ASN A 345 -19.70 0.48 -13.74
C ASN A 345 -19.66 0.97 -15.20
N ALA A 346 -18.44 1.15 -15.71
CA ALA A 346 -18.24 1.20 -17.14
C ALA A 346 -18.46 -0.19 -17.77
N PRO A 347 -18.88 -0.27 -19.07
CA PRO A 347 -19.15 -1.56 -19.72
C PRO A 347 -17.97 -2.55 -19.72
N TRP A 348 -16.73 -2.06 -19.60
CA TRP A 348 -15.51 -2.86 -19.52
C TRP A 348 -15.11 -3.25 -18.09
N VAL A 349 -15.93 -2.92 -17.11
CA VAL A 349 -15.76 -3.32 -15.71
C VAL A 349 -17.04 -4.00 -15.27
N ASP A 350 -17.04 -5.32 -15.27
CA ASP A 350 -18.19 -6.10 -14.80
C ASP A 350 -18.08 -6.33 -13.29
N ARG A 351 -19.13 -6.00 -12.55
CA ARG A 351 -19.22 -6.23 -11.10
C ARG A 351 -20.07 -7.45 -10.74
N ALA A 352 -20.74 -8.00 -11.72
CA ALA A 352 -21.74 -9.05 -11.47
C ALA A 352 -21.16 -10.46 -11.47
N GLY A 353 -19.95 -10.67 -12.02
CA GLY A 353 -19.42 -11.99 -12.25
C GLY A 353 -18.00 -12.23 -11.71
N ALA A 354 -17.59 -13.49 -11.80
CA ALA A 354 -16.24 -13.91 -11.47
C ALA A 354 -15.20 -13.45 -12.51
N VAL A 355 -15.63 -13.11 -13.71
CA VAL A 355 -14.80 -12.59 -14.81
C VAL A 355 -15.21 -11.15 -15.07
N SER A 356 -14.32 -10.21 -14.84
CA SER A 356 -14.66 -8.79 -14.92
C SER A 356 -13.41 -7.91 -14.91
N GLY A 357 -13.57 -6.62 -15.22
CA GLY A 357 -12.50 -5.65 -15.18
C GLY A 357 -11.36 -5.99 -16.12
N TRP A 358 -10.19 -6.19 -15.60
CA TRP A 358 -8.98 -6.40 -16.40
C TRP A 358 -9.04 -7.57 -17.38
N ASP A 359 -9.74 -8.64 -17.06
CA ASP A 359 -9.88 -9.79 -17.96
C ASP A 359 -10.59 -9.45 -19.25
N THR A 360 -11.44 -8.41 -19.24
CA THR A 360 -12.20 -7.95 -20.40
C THR A 360 -11.54 -6.79 -21.15
N TRP A 361 -10.54 -6.16 -20.58
CA TRP A 361 -9.92 -4.95 -21.16
C TRP A 361 -9.35 -5.16 -22.57
N ALA A 362 -8.78 -6.33 -22.84
CA ALA A 362 -8.26 -6.66 -24.17
C ALA A 362 -9.34 -6.61 -25.26
N GLN A 363 -10.61 -6.96 -24.93
CA GLN A 363 -11.73 -6.93 -25.87
C GLN A 363 -12.16 -5.50 -26.18
N HIS A 364 -12.06 -4.60 -25.21
CA HIS A 364 -12.56 -3.23 -25.29
C HIS A 364 -11.50 -2.23 -25.75
N TRP A 365 -10.22 -2.47 -25.39
CA TRP A 365 -9.12 -1.54 -25.62
C TRP A 365 -9.01 -1.03 -27.06
N PRO A 366 -9.06 -1.86 -28.12
CA PRO A 366 -8.90 -1.38 -29.49
C PRO A 366 -9.92 -0.32 -29.90
N LYS A 367 -11.14 -0.40 -29.37
CA LYS A 367 -12.26 0.49 -29.74
C LYS A 367 -12.52 1.61 -28.74
N LEU A 368 -12.16 1.44 -27.47
CA LEU A 368 -12.60 2.30 -26.37
C LEU A 368 -11.46 2.98 -25.60
N LYS A 369 -10.21 3.00 -26.13
CA LYS A 369 -9.02 3.54 -25.46
C LYS A 369 -9.29 4.86 -24.72
N LYS A 370 -9.83 5.86 -25.42
CA LYS A 370 -10.09 7.19 -24.83
C LYS A 370 -11.09 7.14 -23.68
N LYS A 371 -12.17 6.37 -23.83
CA LYS A 371 -13.20 6.24 -22.77
C LYS A 371 -12.64 5.50 -21.54
N MET A 372 -11.90 4.41 -21.77
CA MET A 372 -11.27 3.65 -20.70
C MET A 372 -10.29 4.54 -19.94
N THR A 373 -9.38 5.22 -20.64
CA THR A 373 -8.39 6.12 -20.03
C THR A 373 -9.06 7.23 -19.22
N ALA A 374 -10.12 7.84 -19.75
CA ALA A 374 -10.88 8.87 -19.03
C ALA A 374 -11.54 8.31 -17.76
N SER A 375 -12.11 7.11 -17.82
CA SER A 375 -12.82 6.50 -16.68
C SER A 375 -11.93 6.15 -15.49
N TRP A 376 -10.61 6.09 -15.66
CA TRP A 376 -9.68 5.82 -14.58
C TRP A 376 -9.36 7.04 -13.72
N ARG A 377 -9.74 8.24 -14.15
CA ARG A 377 -9.51 9.48 -13.40
C ARG A 377 -10.43 9.58 -12.19
N THR A 378 -9.95 10.18 -11.13
CA THR A 378 -10.70 10.31 -9.86
C THR A 378 -11.95 11.18 -9.99
N ASP A 379 -12.01 12.08 -10.97
CA ASP A 379 -13.22 12.86 -11.28
C ASP A 379 -14.38 12.01 -11.82
N GLN A 380 -14.12 10.78 -12.23
CA GLN A 380 -15.12 9.78 -12.62
C GLN A 380 -15.56 8.86 -11.47
N PHE A 381 -14.91 8.98 -10.30
CA PHE A 381 -15.23 8.22 -9.10
C PHE A 381 -16.09 9.07 -8.16
N THR A 382 -16.93 8.42 -7.39
CA THR A 382 -17.77 9.07 -6.38
C THR A 382 -17.08 9.00 -5.02
N LEU A 383 -17.04 10.12 -4.31
CA LEU A 383 -16.58 10.16 -2.92
C LEU A 383 -17.48 9.28 -2.06
N ASN A 384 -16.88 8.38 -1.26
CA ASN A 384 -17.58 7.57 -0.27
C ASN A 384 -17.76 8.40 1.02
N PRO A 385 -18.98 8.90 1.33
CA PRO A 385 -19.16 9.84 2.42
C PRO A 385 -18.88 9.21 3.79
N ALA A 386 -19.18 7.93 4.00
CA ALA A 386 -18.96 7.25 5.27
C ALA A 386 -17.48 7.14 5.58
N ILE A 387 -16.68 6.72 4.61
CA ILE A 387 -15.22 6.65 4.73
C ILE A 387 -14.62 8.05 4.88
N ALA A 388 -15.01 8.97 4.00
CA ALA A 388 -14.45 10.32 4.00
C ALA A 388 -14.71 11.06 5.33
N GLN A 389 -15.92 10.97 5.89
CA GLN A 389 -16.27 11.59 7.18
C GLN A 389 -15.46 11.02 8.35
N ALA A 390 -15.20 9.71 8.34
CA ALA A 390 -14.40 9.09 9.39
C ALA A 390 -12.92 9.51 9.31
N LEU A 391 -12.38 9.67 8.10
CA LEU A 391 -10.98 9.95 7.86
C LEU A 391 -10.64 11.45 7.81
N TRP A 392 -11.61 12.32 7.51
CA TRP A 392 -11.35 13.75 7.32
C TRP A 392 -10.95 14.42 8.64
N LYS A 393 -9.83 15.12 8.63
CA LYS A 393 -9.51 16.05 9.70
C LYS A 393 -10.35 17.33 9.49
N LYS A 394 -11.31 17.58 10.37
CA LYS A 394 -11.86 18.94 10.51
C LYS A 394 -10.88 19.80 11.28
#